data_38a4c421e7be9088816280b167b1f1d3
#
_entry.id   38a4c421e7be9088816280b167b1f1d3
#
_cell.length_a   1.000
_cell.length_b   1.000
_cell.length_c   1.000
_cell.angle_alpha   90.00
_cell.angle_beta   90.00
_cell.angle_gamma   90.00
#
_symmetry.space_group_name_H-M   'P 1'
#
loop_
_entity.id
_entity.type
_entity.pdbx_description
1 polymer ?
#
loop_
_entity_poly.entity_id
_entity_poly.type
_entity_poly.pdbx_seq_one_letter_code
_entity_poly.pdbx_strand_id
1 'polypeptide(L)'
;MKVTAAAMTAFAAAGLLLPAQAQAAGTPWAVTAYNGSTPIAKAYGDFANNGGVYATAGINMVDMSNNGNPVYVEVQFQFWTRPFIGAPEMWLDVSKQQTGRTSRMKYVPANLSTRLKPSSSKARALIKVCEDRNNAADKCSAQAFAAFEY
;
A
#
# COMPACT_ATOMS: atom_id res chain seq x y z
N MET A 1 -28.38 -35.86 -62.57
CA MET A 1 -27.97 -34.67 -61.81
C MET A 1 -28.08 -35.02 -60.35
N LYS A 2 -26.93 -35.16 -59.63
CA LYS A 2 -26.89 -35.42 -58.19
C LYS A 2 -26.43 -34.13 -57.51
N VAL A 3 -27.28 -33.59 -56.67
CA VAL A 3 -26.97 -32.38 -55.84
C VAL A 3 -26.48 -32.87 -54.53
N THR A 4 -25.21 -32.56 -54.20
CA THR A 4 -24.57 -32.86 -52.89
C THR A 4 -24.76 -31.65 -51.98
N ALA A 5 -25.47 -31.86 -50.84
CA ALA A 5 -25.62 -30.85 -49.79
C ALA A 5 -24.40 -30.88 -48.88
N ALA A 6 -23.71 -29.74 -48.75
CA ALA A 6 -22.63 -29.56 -47.78
C ALA A 6 -23.20 -29.06 -46.44
N ALA A 7 -22.97 -29.81 -45.36
CA ALA A 7 -23.33 -29.43 -44.00
C ALA A 7 -22.22 -28.53 -43.43
N MET A 8 -22.57 -27.27 -43.10
CA MET A 8 -21.70 -26.35 -42.35
C MET A 8 -21.90 -26.59 -40.87
N THR A 9 -20.84 -27.08 -40.19
CA THR A 9 -20.80 -27.21 -38.73
C THR A 9 -20.34 -25.88 -38.15
N ALA A 10 -21.22 -25.17 -37.43
CA ALA A 10 -20.90 -23.97 -36.73
C ALA A 10 -20.26 -24.35 -35.34
N PHE A 11 -19.00 -24.04 -35.15
CA PHE A 11 -18.35 -24.11 -33.83
C PHE A 11 -18.75 -22.90 -32.98
N ALA A 12 -19.56 -23.10 -31.95
CA ALA A 12 -19.83 -22.11 -30.95
C ALA A 12 -18.64 -22.08 -29.95
N ALA A 13 -17.82 -21.03 -30.01
CA ALA A 13 -16.79 -20.77 -29.02
C ALA A 13 -17.46 -20.25 -27.74
N ALA A 14 -17.60 -21.10 -26.72
CA ALA A 14 -17.99 -20.71 -25.36
C ALA A 14 -16.81 -19.97 -24.70
N GLY A 15 -16.84 -18.65 -24.77
CA GLY A 15 -15.90 -17.80 -24.04
C GLY A 15 -16.16 -17.96 -22.53
N LEU A 16 -15.23 -18.55 -21.80
CA LEU A 16 -15.21 -18.56 -20.33
C LEU A 16 -14.94 -17.13 -19.84
N LEU A 17 -16.00 -16.42 -19.46
CA LEU A 17 -15.92 -15.18 -18.70
C LEU A 17 -15.42 -15.55 -17.29
N LEU A 18 -14.11 -15.45 -17.07
CA LEU A 18 -13.56 -15.49 -15.72
C LEU A 18 -14.11 -14.27 -14.96
N PRO A 19 -14.71 -14.45 -13.77
CA PRO A 19 -15.13 -13.31 -12.97
C PRO A 19 -13.90 -12.46 -12.64
N ALA A 20 -13.93 -11.18 -13.01
CA ALA A 20 -12.95 -10.22 -12.55
C ALA A 20 -13.03 -10.21 -11.02
N GLN A 21 -11.96 -10.64 -10.35
CA GLN A 21 -11.86 -10.53 -8.90
C GLN A 21 -11.91 -9.05 -8.57
N ALA A 22 -13.00 -8.61 -7.91
CA ALA A 22 -13.09 -7.27 -7.38
C ALA A 22 -11.96 -7.10 -6.37
N GLN A 23 -10.97 -6.28 -6.71
CA GLN A 23 -9.95 -5.87 -5.75
C GLN A 23 -10.67 -5.12 -4.64
N ALA A 24 -10.52 -5.59 -3.40
CA ALA A 24 -11.07 -4.88 -2.24
C ALA A 24 -10.52 -3.46 -2.24
N ALA A 25 -11.41 -2.46 -2.11
CA ALA A 25 -11.00 -1.07 -2.01
C ALA A 25 -10.03 -0.92 -0.85
N GLY A 26 -8.89 -0.26 -1.10
CA GLY A 26 -7.88 -0.05 -0.07
C GLY A 26 -8.41 0.85 1.05
N THR A 27 -7.87 0.69 2.25
CA THR A 27 -8.14 1.58 3.40
C THR A 27 -7.40 2.89 3.21
N PRO A 28 -8.09 4.04 3.05
CA PRO A 28 -7.45 5.33 2.83
C PRO A 28 -6.73 5.83 4.09
N TRP A 29 -5.63 6.57 3.89
CA TRP A 29 -4.87 7.20 4.95
C TRP A 29 -4.30 8.55 4.49
N ALA A 30 -4.02 9.43 5.45
CA ALA A 30 -3.35 10.71 5.20
C ALA A 30 -2.58 11.16 6.45
N VAL A 31 -1.42 11.80 6.25
CA VAL A 31 -0.56 12.33 7.31
C VAL A 31 0.05 13.66 6.89
N THR A 32 0.32 14.54 7.88
CA THR A 32 1.01 15.82 7.67
C THR A 32 2.00 16.03 8.81
N ALA A 33 3.26 16.30 8.46
CA ALA A 33 4.28 16.71 9.40
C ALA A 33 4.32 18.24 9.52
N TYR A 34 4.55 18.74 10.73
CA TYR A 34 4.54 20.18 11.03
C TYR A 34 5.85 20.61 11.69
N ASN A 35 6.24 21.86 11.41
CA ASN A 35 7.23 22.59 12.19
C ASN A 35 6.50 23.73 12.93
N GLY A 36 6.23 23.52 14.22
CA GLY A 36 5.24 24.35 14.94
C GLY A 36 3.86 24.20 14.30
N SER A 37 3.27 25.27 13.81
CA SER A 37 1.99 25.29 13.09
C SER A 37 2.13 25.20 11.56
N THR A 38 3.36 25.22 11.02
CA THR A 38 3.60 25.24 9.58
C THR A 38 3.71 23.82 9.03
N PRO A 39 2.90 23.40 8.06
CA PRO A 39 3.05 22.10 7.42
C PRO A 39 4.34 22.07 6.59
N ILE A 40 5.15 21.02 6.76
CA ILE A 40 6.43 20.86 6.07
C ILE A 40 6.46 19.68 5.13
N ALA A 41 5.65 18.65 5.40
CA ALA A 41 5.50 17.48 4.53
C ALA A 41 4.09 16.94 4.61
N LYS A 42 3.57 16.40 3.52
CA LYS A 42 2.26 15.74 3.47
C LYS A 42 2.33 14.46 2.65
N ALA A 43 1.60 13.44 3.07
CA ALA A 43 1.41 12.25 2.29
C ALA A 43 0.00 11.69 2.48
N TYR A 44 -0.51 11.00 1.45
CA TYR A 44 -1.78 10.29 1.48
C TYR A 44 -1.74 9.11 0.51
N GLY A 45 -2.69 8.20 0.68
CA GLY A 45 -2.83 7.05 -0.20
C GLY A 45 -3.83 6.05 0.33
N ASP A 46 -3.63 4.81 -0.02
CA ASP A 46 -4.42 3.67 0.41
C ASP A 46 -3.52 2.51 0.86
N PHE A 47 -4.06 1.63 1.68
CA PHE A 47 -3.43 0.39 2.10
C PHE A 47 -4.32 -0.78 1.72
N ALA A 48 -3.86 -1.64 0.82
CA ALA A 48 -4.68 -2.65 0.19
C ALA A 48 -3.99 -4.02 0.07
N ASN A 49 -4.85 -5.04 -0.08
CA ASN A 49 -4.43 -6.36 -0.53
C ASN A 49 -4.19 -6.32 -2.05
N ASN A 50 -2.96 -6.49 -2.46
CA ASN A 50 -2.58 -6.51 -3.87
C ASN A 50 -2.46 -7.97 -4.36
N GLY A 51 -3.52 -8.41 -5.06
CA GLY A 51 -3.58 -9.70 -5.72
C GLY A 51 -3.55 -10.92 -4.80
N GLY A 52 -3.89 -10.79 -3.51
CA GLY A 52 -3.81 -11.88 -2.54
C GLY A 52 -2.39 -12.29 -2.15
N VAL A 53 -1.38 -11.50 -2.55
CA VAL A 53 0.04 -11.82 -2.36
C VAL A 53 0.76 -10.78 -1.50
N TYR A 54 0.42 -9.51 -1.66
CA TYR A 54 1.11 -8.41 -0.98
C TYR A 54 0.14 -7.51 -0.22
N ALA A 55 0.59 -7.03 0.95
CA ALA A 55 0.07 -5.84 1.59
C ALA A 55 0.83 -4.64 1.03
N THR A 56 0.14 -3.72 0.35
CA THR A 56 0.74 -2.60 -0.35
C THR A 56 0.20 -1.28 0.17
N ALA A 57 1.11 -0.38 0.55
CA ALA A 57 0.81 1.01 0.80
C ALA A 57 1.07 1.81 -0.48
N GLY A 58 0.00 2.29 -1.12
CA GLY A 58 0.06 3.29 -2.18
C GLY A 58 0.29 4.66 -1.54
N ILE A 59 1.19 5.46 -2.08
CA ILE A 59 1.71 6.68 -1.47
C ILE A 59 1.76 7.80 -2.51
N ASN A 60 1.26 8.98 -2.14
CA ASN A 60 1.53 10.24 -2.81
C ASN A 60 2.09 11.19 -1.77
N MET A 61 3.32 11.67 -1.93
CA MET A 61 4.01 12.53 -0.96
C MET A 61 4.49 13.83 -1.59
N VAL A 62 4.55 14.89 -0.80
CA VAL A 62 4.98 16.23 -1.22
C VAL A 62 5.80 16.89 -0.13
N ASP A 63 6.90 17.53 -0.52
CA ASP A 63 7.63 18.49 0.30
C ASP A 63 6.88 19.83 0.23
N MET A 64 6.49 20.35 1.39
CA MET A 64 5.77 21.62 1.52
C MET A 64 6.67 22.77 1.98
N SER A 65 7.94 22.48 2.25
CA SER A 65 8.93 23.47 2.69
C SER A 65 10.08 23.58 1.70
N ASN A 66 10.51 24.82 1.40
CA ASN A 66 11.68 25.07 0.55
C ASN A 66 12.93 25.31 1.42
N ASN A 67 13.22 24.38 2.33
CA ASN A 67 14.30 24.51 3.32
C ASN A 67 15.53 23.62 3.01
N GLY A 68 15.51 22.92 1.88
CA GLY A 68 16.59 22.02 1.45
C GLY A 68 16.60 20.64 2.12
N ASN A 69 15.68 20.35 3.04
CA ASN A 69 15.53 19.04 3.66
C ASN A 69 14.52 18.19 2.86
N PRO A 70 14.89 17.03 2.30
CA PRO A 70 13.96 16.20 1.57
C PRO A 70 12.97 15.49 2.51
N VAL A 71 11.86 15.05 1.95
CA VAL A 71 10.85 14.28 2.68
C VAL A 71 10.78 12.83 2.21
N TYR A 72 10.32 11.94 3.08
CA TYR A 72 10.07 10.53 2.81
C TYR A 72 8.90 10.01 3.63
N VAL A 73 8.34 8.88 3.21
CA VAL A 73 7.32 8.15 3.98
C VAL A 73 7.93 6.89 4.57
N GLU A 74 7.66 6.64 5.84
CA GLU A 74 8.00 5.40 6.53
C GLU A 74 6.75 4.59 6.80
N VAL A 75 6.80 3.30 6.49
CA VAL A 75 5.73 2.33 6.72
C VAL A 75 6.26 1.17 7.55
N GLN A 76 5.67 0.94 8.71
CA GLN A 76 5.84 -0.26 9.51
C GLN A 76 4.67 -1.20 9.21
N PHE A 77 4.96 -2.35 8.60
CA PHE A 77 3.98 -3.40 8.34
C PHE A 77 3.84 -4.32 9.53
N GLN A 78 2.60 -4.62 9.90
CA GLN A 78 2.25 -5.54 10.98
C GLN A 78 1.21 -6.55 10.50
N PHE A 79 1.27 -7.76 11.06
CA PHE A 79 0.29 -8.80 10.82
C PHE A 79 -0.31 -9.29 12.14
N TRP A 80 -1.62 -9.58 12.13
CA TRP A 80 -2.32 -10.16 13.27
C TRP A 80 -2.09 -11.67 13.28
N THR A 81 -1.23 -12.14 14.17
CA THR A 81 -0.80 -13.54 14.22
C THR A 81 -0.31 -13.90 15.62
N ARG A 82 -0.07 -15.19 15.83
CA ARG A 82 0.51 -15.71 17.08
C ARG A 82 2.04 -15.72 16.97
N PRO A 83 2.76 -15.21 17.97
CA PRO A 83 4.22 -15.25 17.96
C PRO A 83 4.78 -16.67 18.10
N PHE A 84 4.05 -17.56 18.81
CA PHE A 84 4.36 -18.99 18.96
C PHE A 84 3.09 -19.79 19.31
N ILE A 85 3.15 -21.13 19.25
CA ILE A 85 2.03 -22.01 19.56
C ILE A 85 1.59 -21.81 21.01
N GLY A 86 0.28 -21.58 21.23
CA GLY A 86 -0.31 -21.32 22.54
C GLY A 86 -0.32 -19.84 22.98
N ALA A 87 0.38 -18.95 22.29
CA ALA A 87 0.28 -17.51 22.56
C ALA A 87 -1.03 -16.92 22.03
N PRO A 88 -1.53 -15.82 22.62
CA PRO A 88 -2.63 -15.07 22.03
C PRO A 88 -2.22 -14.43 20.70
N GLU A 89 -3.19 -14.19 19.82
CA GLU A 89 -2.97 -13.40 18.61
C GLU A 89 -2.72 -11.94 18.96
N MET A 90 -1.80 -11.32 18.25
CA MET A 90 -1.42 -9.92 18.44
C MET A 90 -0.83 -9.35 17.15
N TRP A 91 -0.73 -8.02 17.08
CA TRP A 91 -0.01 -7.34 16.00
C TRP A 91 1.50 -7.53 16.16
N LEU A 92 2.12 -8.17 15.18
CA LEU A 92 3.56 -8.37 15.14
C LEU A 92 4.19 -7.55 14.01
N ASP A 93 5.27 -6.85 14.33
CA ASP A 93 6.11 -6.17 13.36
C ASP A 93 6.77 -7.17 12.42
N VAL A 94 6.69 -6.90 11.12
CA VAL A 94 7.26 -7.78 10.08
C VAL A 94 8.36 -7.06 9.32
N SER A 95 8.08 -5.86 8.83
CA SER A 95 9.07 -5.07 8.10
C SER A 95 8.82 -3.59 8.27
N LYS A 96 9.91 -2.83 8.27
CA LYS A 96 9.90 -1.38 8.24
C LYS A 96 10.58 -0.93 6.96
N GLN A 97 9.90 -0.10 6.18
CA GLN A 97 10.37 0.35 4.89
C GLN A 97 10.22 1.87 4.77
N GLN A 98 11.04 2.46 3.91
CA GLN A 98 10.98 3.89 3.61
C GLN A 98 10.96 4.09 2.10
N THR A 99 10.26 5.13 1.63
CA THR A 99 10.34 5.58 0.24
C THR A 99 11.70 6.20 -0.06
N GLY A 100 11.99 6.39 -1.34
CA GLY A 100 13.01 7.36 -1.76
C GLY A 100 12.66 8.76 -1.22
N ARG A 101 13.68 9.60 -1.08
CA ARG A 101 13.54 10.98 -0.64
C ARG A 101 13.18 11.90 -1.79
N THR A 102 12.38 12.92 -1.52
CA THR A 102 12.02 13.94 -2.52
C THR A 102 12.00 15.34 -1.90
N SER A 103 12.50 16.31 -2.65
CA SER A 103 12.38 17.75 -2.35
C SER A 103 11.42 18.45 -3.31
N ARG A 104 10.51 17.69 -3.95
CA ARG A 104 9.58 18.25 -4.92
C ARG A 104 8.35 18.82 -4.22
N MET A 105 8.04 20.07 -4.51
CA MET A 105 6.83 20.78 -4.08
C MET A 105 5.58 20.40 -4.90
N LYS A 106 5.57 19.19 -5.43
CA LYS A 106 4.44 18.54 -6.10
C LYS A 106 4.39 17.07 -5.67
N TYR A 107 3.21 16.47 -5.69
CA TYR A 107 3.05 15.08 -5.29
C TYR A 107 3.88 14.13 -6.15
N VAL A 108 4.61 13.25 -5.48
CA VAL A 108 5.42 12.18 -6.07
C VAL A 108 4.83 10.85 -5.64
N PRO A 109 4.46 9.96 -6.59
CA PRO A 109 3.94 8.65 -6.26
C PRO A 109 5.05 7.69 -5.82
N ALA A 110 4.71 6.77 -4.91
CA ALA A 110 5.55 5.65 -4.50
C ALA A 110 4.66 4.48 -4.02
N ASN A 111 5.24 3.30 -3.93
CA ASN A 111 4.60 2.14 -3.32
C ASN A 111 5.60 1.42 -2.43
N LEU A 112 5.14 0.96 -1.26
CA LEU A 112 5.87 0.06 -0.39
C LEU A 112 5.03 -1.18 -0.16
N SER A 113 5.65 -2.36 -0.21
CA SER A 113 4.92 -3.62 -0.13
C SER A 113 5.66 -4.64 0.72
N THR A 114 4.90 -5.49 1.39
CA THR A 114 5.41 -6.69 2.04
C THR A 114 4.53 -7.89 1.70
N ARG A 115 5.10 -9.09 1.70
CA ARG A 115 4.34 -10.29 1.38
C ARG A 115 3.35 -10.62 2.50
N LEU A 116 2.12 -10.97 2.12
CA LEU A 116 1.11 -11.44 3.08
C LEU A 116 1.60 -12.69 3.80
N LYS A 117 1.30 -12.80 5.09
CA LYS A 117 1.61 -14.00 5.89
C LYS A 117 0.48 -15.01 5.79
N PRO A 118 0.73 -16.26 5.33
CA PRO A 118 -0.32 -17.30 5.25
C PRO A 118 -0.98 -17.63 6.59
N SER A 119 -0.27 -17.40 7.71
CA SER A 119 -0.76 -17.65 9.08
C SER A 119 -1.49 -16.47 9.72
N SER A 120 -1.78 -15.42 8.95
CA SER A 120 -2.46 -14.21 9.41
C SER A 120 -3.72 -13.98 8.57
N SER A 121 -4.72 -13.38 9.17
CA SER A 121 -5.96 -12.97 8.50
C SER A 121 -6.10 -11.46 8.36
N LYS A 122 -5.17 -10.68 8.93
CA LYS A 122 -5.24 -9.22 8.94
C LYS A 122 -3.86 -8.62 8.77
N ALA A 123 -3.79 -7.56 7.98
CA ALA A 123 -2.61 -6.71 7.81
C ALA A 123 -2.90 -5.29 8.26
N ARG A 124 -1.89 -4.62 8.82
CA ARG A 124 -1.94 -3.21 9.22
C ARG A 124 -0.64 -2.52 8.83
N ALA A 125 -0.76 -1.27 8.39
CA ALA A 125 0.35 -0.36 8.17
C ALA A 125 0.30 0.79 9.19
N LEU A 126 1.43 1.09 9.81
CA LEU A 126 1.67 2.29 10.60
C LEU A 126 2.49 3.22 9.72
N ILE A 127 1.94 4.37 9.36
CA ILE A 127 2.46 5.22 8.31
C ILE A 127 2.73 6.62 8.85
N LYS A 128 3.90 7.17 8.55
CA LYS A 128 4.23 8.56 8.85
C LYS A 128 5.02 9.19 7.70
N VAL A 129 4.89 10.50 7.50
CA VAL A 129 5.74 11.29 6.62
C VAL A 129 6.77 12.03 7.47
N CYS A 130 8.01 12.06 7.02
CA CYS A 130 9.13 12.67 7.73
C CYS A 130 9.89 13.63 6.82
N GLU A 131 10.39 14.72 7.39
CA GLU A 131 11.45 15.55 6.83
C GLU A 131 12.79 15.03 7.32
N ASP A 132 13.67 14.64 6.38
CA ASP A 132 15.04 14.17 6.64
C ASP A 132 15.95 15.37 6.92
N ARG A 133 16.42 15.50 8.15
CA ARG A 133 17.15 16.67 8.62
C ARG A 133 18.61 16.33 8.83
N ASN A 134 19.47 16.92 8.01
CA ASN A 134 20.91 16.84 8.21
C ASN A 134 21.30 17.34 9.60
N ASN A 135 22.05 16.53 10.37
CA ASN A 135 22.56 16.86 11.71
C ASN A 135 21.50 17.09 12.81
N ALA A 136 20.27 16.67 12.61
CA ALA A 136 19.22 16.71 13.62
C ALA A 136 18.29 15.48 13.48
N ALA A 137 17.48 15.21 14.52
CA ALA A 137 16.45 14.18 14.41
C ALA A 137 15.41 14.57 13.38
N ASP A 138 14.97 13.59 12.59
CA ASP A 138 13.94 13.77 11.58
C ASP A 138 12.64 14.26 12.21
N LYS A 139 11.94 15.11 11.48
CA LYS A 139 10.66 15.66 11.90
C LYS A 139 9.53 14.91 11.21
N CYS A 140 8.82 14.10 11.98
CA CYS A 140 7.79 13.22 11.47
C CYS A 140 6.39 13.66 11.92
N SER A 141 5.38 13.28 11.13
CA SER A 141 3.97 13.35 11.49
C SER A 141 3.62 12.40 12.65
N ALA A 142 2.43 12.57 13.23
CA ALA A 142 1.76 11.47 13.92
C ALA A 142 1.57 10.29 12.95
N GLN A 143 1.44 9.07 13.51
CA GLN A 143 1.19 7.88 12.70
C GLN A 143 -0.28 7.80 12.27
N ALA A 144 -0.51 7.49 11.00
CA ALA A 144 -1.79 6.94 10.54
C ALA A 144 -1.77 5.43 10.64
N PHE A 145 -2.96 4.86 10.83
CA PHE A 145 -3.19 3.41 10.88
C PHE A 145 -4.16 3.05 9.75
N ALA A 146 -3.76 2.13 8.90
CA ALA A 146 -4.63 1.58 7.87
C ALA A 146 -4.54 0.05 7.93
N ALA A 147 -5.66 -0.65 7.81
CA ALA A 147 -5.72 -2.11 7.95
C ALA A 147 -6.75 -2.72 7.00
N PHE A 148 -6.56 -3.98 6.65
CA PHE A 148 -7.52 -4.80 5.93
C PHE A 148 -7.47 -6.26 6.42
N GLU A 149 -8.53 -7.01 6.12
CA GLU A 149 -8.61 -8.47 6.31
C GLU A 149 -8.42 -9.18 4.97
N TYR A 150 -7.89 -10.44 4.99
CA TYR A 150 -7.63 -11.24 3.77
C TYR A 150 -7.70 -12.74 4.01
#